data_0fc37774503b7bcf051dc1dc669bc41c
#
_entry.id   0fc37774503b7bcf051dc1dc669bc41c
#
_cell.length_a   1.000
_cell.length_b   1.000
_cell.length_c   1.000
_cell.angle_alpha   90.00
_cell.angle_beta   90.00
_cell.angle_gamma   90.00
#
_symmetry.space_group_name_H-M   'P 1'
#
loop_
_entity.id
_entity.type
_entity.pdbx_description
1 polymer ?
#
loop_
_entity_poly.entity_id
_entity_poly.type
_entity_poly.pdbx_seq_one_letter_code
_entity_poly.pdbx_strand_id
1 'polypeptide(L)'
;RLNDRTGAIADLNKIRDRAKAKRYNESEYDGNLRYAIFKEREKELLMEGSRYFDVLRNGYYKTELYGNFRNVSDQDVVDGVFFNALENALFWDNPLMRQNTYWLKRQ
;
A
#
# COMPACT_ATOMS: atom_id res chain seq x y z
N ARG A 1 13.18 -1.81 1.92
CA ARG A 1 13.09 -3.28 2.12
C ARG A 1 14.48 -3.91 2.05
N LEU A 2 15.34 -3.56 3.01
CA LEU A 2 16.76 -3.98 2.98
C LEU A 2 17.03 -5.23 3.82
N ASN A 3 15.99 -5.97 4.23
CA ASN A 3 16.09 -7.17 5.08
C ASN A 3 16.82 -6.94 6.42
N ASP A 4 16.93 -5.70 6.87
CA ASP A 4 17.51 -5.33 8.16
C ASP A 4 16.44 -5.40 9.26
N ARG A 5 16.17 -6.62 9.74
CA ARG A 5 15.15 -6.85 10.77
C ARG A 5 15.50 -6.16 12.10
N THR A 6 16.76 -6.23 12.52
CA THR A 6 17.21 -5.64 13.79
C THR A 6 17.08 -4.11 13.75
N GLY A 7 17.53 -3.46 12.69
CA GLY A 7 17.39 -2.02 12.51
C GLY A 7 15.94 -1.58 12.44
N ALA A 8 15.09 -2.34 11.76
CA ALA A 8 13.67 -2.06 11.65
C ALA A 8 12.96 -2.13 13.02
N ILE A 9 13.28 -3.13 13.83
CA ILE A 9 12.73 -3.26 15.18
C ILE A 9 13.21 -2.10 16.07
N ALA A 10 14.47 -1.70 15.96
CA ALA A 10 15.01 -0.58 16.72
C ALA A 10 14.28 0.73 16.38
N ASP A 11 14.05 1.00 15.11
CA ASP A 11 13.33 2.19 14.64
C ASP A 11 11.86 2.17 15.08
N LEU A 12 11.20 1.03 14.98
CA LEU A 12 9.83 0.85 15.43
C LEU A 12 9.70 1.14 16.94
N ASN A 13 10.64 0.62 17.74
CA ASN A 13 10.67 0.84 19.18
C ASN A 13 10.94 2.30 19.55
N LYS A 14 11.74 3.03 18.77
CA LYS A 14 11.91 4.48 18.99
C LYS A 14 10.58 5.23 18.90
N ILE A 15 9.78 4.91 17.91
CA ILE A 15 8.46 5.52 17.72
C ILE A 15 7.54 5.16 18.89
N ARG A 16 7.51 3.90 19.27
CA ARG A 16 6.67 3.41 20.39
C ARG A 16 7.10 3.98 21.74
N ASP A 17 8.40 4.09 21.98
CA ASP A 17 8.93 4.70 23.22
C ASP A 17 8.53 6.17 23.32
N ARG A 18 8.61 6.91 22.23
CA ARG A 18 8.15 8.30 22.16
C ARG A 18 6.67 8.44 22.50
N ALA A 19 5.86 7.53 21.99
CA ALA A 19 4.41 7.49 22.23
C ALA A 19 4.06 6.83 23.59
N LYS A 20 5.05 6.39 24.37
CA LYS A 20 4.86 5.64 25.62
C LYS A 20 4.04 4.37 25.41
N ALA A 21 4.16 3.76 24.26
CA ALA A 21 3.50 2.51 23.90
C ALA A 21 4.39 1.30 24.20
N LYS A 22 3.77 0.13 24.30
CA LYS A 22 4.49 -1.13 24.53
C LYS A 22 5.44 -1.42 23.36
N ARG A 23 6.68 -1.82 23.68
CA ARG A 23 7.67 -2.21 22.67
C ARG A 23 7.24 -3.41 21.84
N TYR A 24 7.77 -3.52 20.64
CA TYR A 24 7.49 -4.63 19.74
C TYR A 24 7.87 -5.97 20.36
N ASN A 25 6.97 -6.94 20.21
CA ASN A 25 7.16 -8.32 20.64
C ASN A 25 7.06 -9.21 19.39
N GLU A 26 7.95 -10.21 19.27
CA GLU A 26 7.97 -11.15 18.15
C GLU A 26 6.65 -11.93 17.98
N SER A 27 5.81 -12.02 18.99
CA SER A 27 4.49 -12.64 18.90
C SER A 27 3.42 -11.73 18.26
N GLU A 28 3.69 -10.42 18.10
CA GLU A 28 2.75 -9.52 17.46
C GLU A 28 2.59 -9.89 15.97
N TYR A 29 1.33 -10.00 15.53
CA TYR A 29 1.00 -10.36 14.15
C TYR A 29 1.76 -11.60 13.64
N ASP A 30 1.93 -12.60 14.51
CA ASP A 30 2.60 -13.88 14.21
C ASP A 30 4.04 -13.70 13.68
N GLY A 31 4.75 -12.69 14.21
CA GLY A 31 6.12 -12.38 13.79
C GLY A 31 6.23 -11.62 12.47
N ASN A 32 5.13 -11.19 11.88
CA ASN A 32 5.12 -10.40 10.66
C ASN A 32 5.49 -8.94 10.94
N LEU A 33 6.78 -8.66 11.02
CA LEU A 33 7.31 -7.32 11.27
C LEU A 33 6.86 -6.30 10.24
N ARG A 34 6.77 -6.69 8.98
CA ARG A 34 6.31 -5.80 7.91
C ARG A 34 4.88 -5.31 8.17
N TYR A 35 4.00 -6.19 8.61
CA TYR A 35 2.63 -5.83 8.96
C TYR A 35 2.58 -4.98 10.22
N ALA A 36 3.44 -5.27 11.22
CA ALA A 36 3.55 -4.45 12.42
C ALA A 36 3.98 -3.00 12.08
N ILE A 37 4.95 -2.83 11.20
CA ILE A 37 5.38 -1.51 10.71
C ILE A 37 4.26 -0.82 9.95
N PHE A 38 3.53 -1.53 9.11
CA PHE A 38 2.36 -0.99 8.40
C PHE A 38 1.31 -0.45 9.37
N LYS A 39 0.98 -1.21 10.41
CA LYS A 39 0.01 -0.78 11.44
C LYS A 39 0.50 0.41 12.26
N GLU A 40 1.79 0.45 12.59
CA GLU A 40 2.37 1.58 13.31
C GLU A 40 2.36 2.85 12.47
N ARG A 41 2.72 2.72 11.19
CA ARG A 41 2.67 3.82 10.23
C ARG A 41 1.25 4.35 10.06
N GLU A 42 0.24 3.47 10.04
CA GLU A 42 -1.16 3.84 9.98
C GLU A 42 -1.57 4.72 11.19
N LYS A 43 -1.09 4.37 12.39
CA LYS A 43 -1.35 5.16 13.62
C LYS A 43 -0.63 6.51 13.61
N GLU A 44 0.64 6.54 13.24
CA GLU A 44 1.47 7.76 13.24
C GLU A 44 1.00 8.76 12.18
N LEU A 45 0.57 8.28 11.03
CA LEU A 45 0.20 9.09 9.88
C LEU A 45 -1.32 9.15 9.65
N LEU A 46 -2.08 8.96 10.73
CA LEU A 46 -3.54 9.00 10.67
C LEU A 46 -4.01 10.32 10.05
N MET A 47 -4.90 10.22 9.07
CA MET A 47 -5.49 11.34 8.32
C MET A 47 -4.51 12.11 7.39
N GLU A 48 -3.30 11.62 7.17
CA GLU A 48 -2.35 12.20 6.22
C GLU A 48 -2.47 11.63 4.79
N GLY A 49 -3.40 10.71 4.57
CA GLY A 49 -3.67 10.12 3.25
C GLY A 49 -2.66 9.07 2.79
N SER A 50 -1.68 8.72 3.62
CA SER A 50 -0.64 7.74 3.24
C SER A 50 -1.09 6.30 3.32
N ARG A 51 -2.17 5.99 4.04
CA ARG A 51 -2.66 4.61 4.24
C ARG A 51 -2.97 3.91 2.93
N TYR A 52 -3.65 4.58 2.01
CA TYR A 52 -4.01 4.01 0.71
C TYR A 52 -2.77 3.54 -0.06
N PHE A 53 -1.76 4.39 -0.16
CA PHE A 53 -0.52 4.04 -0.86
C PHE A 53 0.28 2.95 -0.14
N ASP A 54 0.28 2.95 1.19
CA ASP A 54 0.92 1.90 1.99
C ASP A 54 0.24 0.54 1.78
N VAL A 55 -1.09 0.51 1.72
CA VAL A 55 -1.86 -0.70 1.42
C VAL A 55 -1.49 -1.25 0.04
N LEU A 56 -1.44 -0.41 -0.98
CA LEU A 56 -1.07 -0.81 -2.34
C LEU A 56 0.37 -1.30 -2.41
N ARG A 57 1.30 -0.57 -1.81
CA ARG A 57 2.74 -0.89 -1.82
C ARG A 57 3.04 -2.23 -1.17
N ASN A 58 2.32 -2.57 -0.12
CA ASN A 58 2.54 -3.79 0.64
C ASN A 58 1.68 -4.97 0.15
N GLY A 59 0.78 -4.75 -0.79
CA GLY A 59 -0.10 -5.80 -1.32
C GLY A 59 -1.24 -6.18 -0.38
N TYR A 60 -1.63 -5.32 0.54
CA TYR A 60 -2.70 -5.59 1.53
C TYR A 60 -4.09 -5.18 1.05
N TYR A 61 -4.27 -4.92 -0.23
CA TYR A 61 -5.53 -4.43 -0.78
C TYR A 61 -6.71 -5.41 -0.61
N LYS A 62 -6.45 -6.72 -0.52
CA LYS A 62 -7.50 -7.73 -0.35
C LYS A 62 -8.07 -7.76 1.06
N THR A 63 -7.29 -7.38 2.06
CA THR A 63 -7.67 -7.46 3.48
C THR A 63 -7.94 -6.12 4.12
N GLU A 64 -7.25 -5.08 3.67
CA GLU A 64 -7.28 -3.75 4.32
C GLU A 64 -8.18 -2.73 3.60
N LEU A 65 -8.56 -2.99 2.36
CA LEU A 65 -9.54 -2.18 1.64
C LEU A 65 -10.93 -2.81 1.72
N TYR A 66 -11.96 -2.00 1.50
CA TYR A 66 -13.37 -2.41 1.61
C TYR A 66 -14.07 -2.36 0.25
N GLY A 67 -15.24 -3.01 0.19
CA GLY A 67 -16.09 -3.00 -1.00
C GLY A 67 -15.44 -3.71 -2.18
N ASN A 68 -15.65 -3.17 -3.36
CA ASN A 68 -15.20 -3.78 -4.61
C ASN A 68 -13.67 -3.90 -4.73
N PHE A 69 -12.92 -3.13 -3.95
CA PHE A 69 -11.45 -3.20 -3.96
C PHE A 69 -10.92 -4.57 -3.50
N ARG A 70 -11.69 -5.29 -2.69
CA ARG A 70 -11.30 -6.63 -2.24
C ARG A 70 -11.40 -7.69 -3.34
N ASN A 71 -12.20 -7.44 -4.35
CA ASN A 71 -12.46 -8.37 -5.44
C ASN A 71 -11.49 -8.21 -6.61
N VAL A 72 -10.53 -7.31 -6.48
CA VAL A 72 -9.51 -7.08 -7.49
C VAL A 72 -8.58 -8.28 -7.57
N SER A 73 -8.39 -8.81 -8.76
CA SER A 73 -7.46 -9.91 -9.00
C SER A 73 -6.01 -9.42 -9.08
N ASP A 74 -5.05 -10.32 -8.89
CA ASP A 74 -3.64 -9.98 -9.04
C ASP A 74 -3.31 -9.52 -10.46
N GLN A 75 -3.99 -10.09 -11.46
CA GLN A 75 -3.85 -9.66 -12.86
C GLN A 75 -4.37 -8.24 -13.07
N ASP A 76 -5.48 -7.86 -12.43
CA ASP A 76 -5.99 -6.49 -12.49
C ASP A 76 -4.98 -5.49 -11.92
N VAL A 77 -4.26 -5.86 -10.86
CA VAL A 77 -3.20 -5.02 -10.28
C VAL A 77 -2.05 -4.84 -11.27
N VAL A 78 -1.60 -5.92 -11.91
CA VAL A 78 -0.56 -5.87 -12.94
C VAL A 78 -1.01 -5.01 -14.12
N ASP A 79 -2.28 -5.11 -14.49
CA ASP A 79 -2.87 -4.34 -15.59
C ASP A 79 -3.08 -2.84 -15.27
N GLY A 80 -2.98 -2.45 -13.99
CA GLY A 80 -3.02 -1.06 -13.58
C GLY A 80 -4.36 -0.56 -13.05
N VAL A 81 -5.16 -1.41 -12.39
CA VAL A 81 -6.49 -1.06 -11.85
C VAL A 81 -6.45 0.14 -10.90
N PHE A 82 -5.37 0.28 -10.13
CA PHE A 82 -5.22 1.36 -9.14
C PHE A 82 -4.75 2.70 -9.72
N PHE A 83 -4.42 2.72 -11.01
CA PHE A 83 -4.11 3.98 -11.71
C PHE A 83 -5.37 4.53 -12.35
N ASN A 84 -5.52 5.85 -12.31
CA ASN A 84 -6.65 6.50 -12.95
C ASN A 84 -6.62 6.30 -14.47
N ALA A 85 -7.79 6.10 -15.06
CA ALA A 85 -7.93 6.11 -16.51
C ALA A 85 -7.57 7.50 -17.06
N LEU A 86 -6.87 7.52 -18.18
CA LEU A 86 -6.60 8.77 -18.91
C LEU A 86 -7.83 9.14 -19.75
N GLU A 87 -8.13 10.41 -19.80
CA GLU A 87 -9.22 10.92 -20.64
C GLU A 87 -8.90 10.72 -22.12
N ASN A 88 -9.89 10.31 -22.90
CA ASN A 88 -9.71 10.01 -24.32
C ASN A 88 -9.17 11.20 -25.13
N ALA A 89 -9.55 12.42 -24.77
CA ALA A 89 -9.08 13.63 -25.43
C ALA A 89 -7.55 13.76 -25.43
N LEU A 90 -6.87 13.20 -24.42
CA LEU A 90 -5.40 13.26 -24.32
C LEU A 90 -4.70 12.45 -25.42
N PHE A 91 -5.38 11.49 -26.03
CA PHE A 91 -4.80 10.64 -27.08
C PHE A 91 -4.90 11.27 -28.48
N TRP A 92 -5.76 12.28 -28.65
CA TRP A 92 -6.00 12.90 -29.97
C TRP A 92 -4.76 13.66 -30.48
N ASP A 93 -4.06 14.35 -29.57
CA ASP A 93 -2.91 15.18 -29.91
C ASP A 93 -1.57 14.54 -29.60
N ASN A 94 -1.56 13.35 -29.01
CA ASN A 94 -0.32 12.65 -28.64
C ASN A 94 -0.39 11.16 -28.97
N PRO A 95 0.09 10.75 -30.18
CA PRO A 95 0.02 9.36 -30.62
C PRO A 95 0.93 8.41 -29.79
N LEU A 96 1.86 8.95 -28.99
CA LEU A 96 2.73 8.13 -28.12
C LEU A 96 2.08 7.79 -26.79
N MET A 97 0.99 8.47 -26.41
CA MET A 97 0.24 8.11 -25.21
C MET A 97 -0.46 6.77 -25.33
N ARG A 98 -0.47 6.02 -24.23
CA ARG A 98 -1.16 4.74 -24.14
C ARG A 98 -1.99 4.68 -22.86
N GLN A 99 -3.20 4.16 -22.98
CA GLN A 99 -4.00 3.79 -21.83
C GLN A 99 -3.39 2.56 -21.17
N ASN A 100 -3.48 2.44 -19.82
CA ASN A 100 -3.05 1.20 -19.21
C ASN A 100 -3.99 0.04 -19.56
N THR A 101 -3.47 -1.17 -19.45
CA THR A 101 -4.13 -2.39 -19.93
C THR A 101 -5.49 -2.63 -19.27
N TYR A 102 -5.61 -2.33 -17.98
CA TYR A 102 -6.85 -2.51 -17.25
C TYR A 102 -8.00 -1.70 -17.84
N TRP A 103 -7.78 -0.39 -18.06
CA TRP A 103 -8.79 0.52 -18.60
C TRP A 103 -9.01 0.33 -20.09
N LEU A 104 -7.99 -0.06 -20.84
CA LEU A 104 -8.09 -0.35 -22.27
C LEU A 104 -9.11 -1.45 -22.54
N LYS A 105 -9.13 -2.50 -21.73
CA LYS A 105 -10.08 -3.62 -21.88
C LYS A 105 -11.53 -3.24 -21.54
N ARG A 106 -11.75 -2.09 -20.92
CA ARG A 106 -13.07 -1.62 -20.44
C ARG A 106 -13.60 -0.43 -21.21
N GLN A 107 -12.92 -0.01 -22.24
CA GLN A 107 -13.41 1.04 -23.13
C GLN A 107 -14.54 0.56 -24.05
#